data_8ce5e684dddc19bf128c4fea95cbdcf2
#
_entry.id   8ce5e684dddc19bf128c4fea95cbdcf2
#
_cell.length_a   1.000
_cell.length_b   1.000
_cell.length_c   1.000
_cell.angle_alpha   90.00
_cell.angle_beta   90.00
_cell.angle_gamma   90.00
#
_symmetry.space_group_name_H-M   'P 1'
#
loop_
_entity.id
_entity.type
_entity.pdbx_description
1 polymer ?
#
loop_
_entity_poly.entity_id
_entity_poly.type
_entity_poly.pdbx_seq_one_letter_code
_entity_poly.pdbx_strand_id
1 'polypeptide(L)'
;MFSKLWGTPNFVTTEPFCSSGKNLAYSMTQGYSGPGNSYTESDMGSASLHVYWGDNQAETRPVHFGMINDWRLKKGSRMIVIDPRKTVTASKADWHIPIRPGGDMALALAVIHYIFEKNLHDEMFCKAWVLGWEKWKSFILKKGYTPAWAAKFADISVDQICRLAEEIAHADGCIIYGSRGINQHMNSTQSNRVLMFLAAITGNWGRPGGAYFNMSASLPIDLQIPEDKLADIKKPKLRTSPVGWTKAILEGKPYPLRAMFVNNNPMALWPDQSETRKALLALDLL
;
A
#
# COMPACT_ATOMS: atom_id res chain seq x y z
N MET A 1 18.90 1.91 15.86
CA MET A 1 20.01 2.34 16.74
C MET A 1 21.04 1.23 16.96
N PHE A 2 20.69 0.08 17.57
CA PHE A 2 21.62 -1.02 17.88
C PHE A 2 22.52 -1.43 16.71
N SER A 3 21.96 -1.71 15.52
CA SER A 3 22.73 -2.07 14.33
C SER A 3 23.74 -1.01 13.89
N LYS A 4 23.38 0.28 14.04
CA LYS A 4 24.27 1.39 13.73
C LYS A 4 25.43 1.47 14.73
N LEU A 5 25.15 1.30 16.03
CA LEU A 5 26.19 1.30 17.09
C LEU A 5 27.11 0.09 16.95
N TRP A 6 26.58 -1.06 16.54
CA TRP A 6 27.37 -2.25 16.26
C TRP A 6 28.24 -2.12 15.01
N GLY A 7 27.93 -1.16 14.13
CA GLY A 7 28.65 -0.95 12.87
C GLY A 7 28.33 -1.97 11.77
N THR A 8 27.21 -2.74 11.92
CA THR A 8 26.78 -3.68 10.88
C THR A 8 25.92 -2.99 9.83
N PRO A 9 26.14 -3.26 8.51
CA PRO A 9 25.25 -2.79 7.45
C PRO A 9 24.00 -3.66 7.34
N ASN A 10 24.00 -4.83 7.97
CA ASN A 10 22.98 -5.85 7.77
C ASN A 10 21.87 -5.69 8.78
N PHE A 11 20.93 -4.82 8.44
CA PHE A 11 19.66 -4.71 9.12
C PHE A 11 18.55 -5.18 8.18
N VAL A 12 17.90 -6.26 8.55
CA VAL A 12 16.88 -6.93 7.73
C VAL A 12 15.53 -6.79 8.43
N THR A 13 14.51 -6.46 7.65
CA THR A 13 13.12 -6.37 8.10
C THR A 13 12.22 -7.16 7.16
N THR A 14 10.97 -7.37 7.56
CA THR A 14 9.94 -7.97 6.70
C THR A 14 9.38 -7.00 5.66
N GLU A 15 9.83 -5.75 5.66
CA GLU A 15 9.33 -4.70 4.78
C GLU A 15 9.33 -5.07 3.29
N PRO A 16 10.34 -5.77 2.74
CA PRO A 16 10.34 -6.20 1.34
C PRO A 16 9.11 -7.01 0.93
N PHE A 17 8.54 -7.77 1.84
CA PHE A 17 7.34 -8.60 1.62
C PHE A 17 6.05 -7.96 2.16
N CYS A 18 6.14 -6.75 2.71
CA CYS A 18 5.03 -6.11 3.41
C CYS A 18 4.64 -4.78 2.80
N SER A 19 5.52 -3.78 2.83
CA SER A 19 5.19 -2.39 2.48
C SER A 19 6.13 -1.72 1.49
N SER A 20 7.24 -2.36 1.10
CA SER A 20 8.20 -1.77 0.15
C SER A 20 7.56 -1.40 -1.18
N GLY A 21 6.65 -2.23 -1.70
CA GLY A 21 5.94 -1.93 -2.95
C GLY A 21 5.11 -0.65 -2.85
N LYS A 22 4.44 -0.44 -1.72
CA LYS A 22 3.71 0.80 -1.44
C LYS A 22 4.65 2.00 -1.33
N ASN A 23 5.74 1.88 -0.55
CA ASN A 23 6.69 2.97 -0.35
C ASN A 23 7.34 3.39 -1.68
N LEU A 24 7.68 2.41 -2.53
CA LEU A 24 8.17 2.67 -3.88
C LEU A 24 7.10 3.36 -4.75
N ALA A 25 5.83 2.94 -4.64
CA ALA A 25 4.73 3.57 -5.36
C ALA A 25 4.57 5.05 -4.98
N TYR A 26 4.65 5.40 -3.70
CA TYR A 26 4.65 6.80 -3.26
C TYR A 26 5.84 7.58 -3.83
N SER A 27 7.05 7.02 -3.74
CA SER A 27 8.25 7.65 -4.29
C SER A 27 8.14 7.91 -5.79
N MET A 28 7.63 6.95 -6.56
CA MET A 28 7.47 7.07 -8.01
C MET A 28 6.31 7.97 -8.44
N THR A 29 5.34 8.20 -7.58
CA THR A 29 4.12 8.96 -7.92
C THR A 29 4.16 10.37 -7.35
N GLN A 30 4.74 10.57 -6.19
CA GLN A 30 4.74 11.82 -5.43
C GLN A 30 6.12 12.38 -5.13
N GLY A 31 7.17 11.64 -5.44
CA GLY A 31 8.56 12.08 -5.23
C GLY A 31 9.12 11.87 -3.83
N TYR A 32 8.40 11.22 -2.91
CA TYR A 32 8.92 10.89 -1.57
C TYR A 32 8.44 9.51 -1.11
N SER A 33 9.22 8.90 -0.21
CA SER A 33 8.89 7.59 0.37
C SER A 33 8.11 7.76 1.68
N GLY A 34 6.87 7.34 1.67
CA GLY A 34 6.04 7.32 2.86
C GLY A 34 4.62 7.84 2.61
N PRO A 35 3.70 7.67 3.54
CA PRO A 35 2.40 8.30 3.47
C PRO A 35 2.60 9.79 3.72
N GLY A 36 2.86 10.55 2.67
CA GLY A 36 3.07 11.99 2.76
C GLY A 36 1.83 12.78 3.04
N ASN A 37 0.73 12.11 3.16
CA ASN A 37 -0.53 12.75 3.45
C ASN A 37 -0.80 12.62 4.93
N SER A 38 -0.39 13.63 5.67
CA SER A 38 -0.86 13.86 7.03
C SER A 38 -2.30 14.34 6.96
N TYR A 39 -3.22 13.44 6.62
CA TYR A 39 -4.63 13.73 6.85
C TYR A 39 -4.89 13.61 8.35
N THR A 40 -5.51 14.63 8.89
CA THR A 40 -6.07 14.52 10.22
C THR A 40 -7.29 13.60 10.16
N GLU A 41 -7.64 13.00 11.26
CA GLU A 41 -8.83 12.15 11.35
C GLU A 41 -10.09 12.95 11.02
N SER A 42 -10.13 14.27 11.33
CA SER A 42 -11.23 15.17 10.96
C SER A 42 -11.33 15.35 9.44
N ASP A 43 -10.21 15.38 8.71
CA ASP A 43 -10.23 15.43 7.24
C ASP A 43 -10.85 14.15 6.67
N MET A 44 -10.52 13.00 7.27
CA MET A 44 -11.12 11.72 6.88
C MET A 44 -12.64 11.71 7.11
N GLY A 45 -13.10 12.29 8.23
CA GLY A 45 -14.54 12.46 8.50
C GLY A 45 -15.28 13.34 7.49
N SER A 46 -14.56 14.13 6.70
CA SER A 46 -15.15 14.99 5.66
C SER A 46 -15.48 14.26 4.36
N ALA A 47 -15.04 13.02 4.15
CA ALA A 47 -15.36 12.25 2.96
C ALA A 47 -16.85 11.89 2.87
N SER A 48 -17.41 11.92 1.67
CA SER A 48 -18.76 11.37 1.42
C SER A 48 -18.72 9.87 1.08
N LEU A 49 -17.54 9.37 0.66
CA LEU A 49 -17.32 7.97 0.32
C LEU A 49 -16.02 7.45 0.92
N HIS A 50 -16.11 6.31 1.61
CA HIS A 50 -14.97 5.57 2.13
C HIS A 50 -14.86 4.23 1.40
N VAL A 51 -13.75 4.00 0.68
CA VAL A 51 -13.48 2.75 -0.05
C VAL A 51 -12.34 2.00 0.63
N TYR A 52 -12.66 0.93 1.35
CA TYR A 52 -11.67 0.04 1.96
C TYR A 52 -11.28 -1.02 0.94
N TRP A 53 -10.07 -0.95 0.42
CA TRP A 53 -9.57 -1.85 -0.62
C TRP A 53 -8.46 -2.74 -0.08
N GLY A 54 -8.80 -3.99 0.23
CA GLY A 54 -7.87 -4.93 0.87
C GLY A 54 -7.40 -4.45 2.24
N ASP A 55 -8.28 -3.78 2.98
CA ASP A 55 -8.00 -3.19 4.30
C ASP A 55 -9.10 -3.51 5.31
N ASN A 56 -8.78 -4.33 6.30
CA ASN A 56 -9.69 -4.73 7.36
C ASN A 56 -9.43 -3.93 8.65
N GLN A 57 -9.73 -2.64 8.61
CA GLN A 57 -9.40 -1.71 9.71
C GLN A 57 -10.14 -2.01 11.02
N ALA A 58 -11.36 -2.55 10.95
CA ALA A 58 -12.11 -2.88 12.16
C ALA A 58 -11.39 -3.90 13.06
N GLU A 59 -10.51 -4.75 12.48
CA GLU A 59 -9.68 -5.70 13.23
C GLU A 59 -8.25 -5.20 13.43
N THR A 60 -7.66 -4.53 12.43
CA THR A 60 -6.24 -4.15 12.46
C THR A 60 -5.97 -2.80 13.10
N ARG A 61 -6.96 -1.90 13.13
CA ARG A 61 -6.90 -0.56 13.70
C ARG A 61 -8.26 -0.16 14.31
N PRO A 62 -8.77 -0.90 15.30
CA PRO A 62 -10.14 -0.76 15.77
C PRO A 62 -10.47 0.65 16.30
N VAL A 63 -9.55 1.30 16.99
CA VAL A 63 -9.74 2.67 17.51
C VAL A 63 -9.92 3.67 16.35
N HIS A 64 -8.99 3.67 15.40
CA HIS A 64 -9.05 4.53 14.23
C HIS A 64 -10.29 4.26 13.38
N PHE A 65 -10.60 2.99 13.15
CA PHE A 65 -11.82 2.61 12.43
C PHE A 65 -13.08 3.07 13.15
N GLY A 66 -13.15 2.92 14.47
CA GLY A 66 -14.28 3.37 15.28
C GLY A 66 -14.54 4.86 15.12
N MET A 67 -13.52 5.68 15.26
CA MET A 67 -13.61 7.14 15.11
C MET A 67 -14.11 7.55 13.71
N ILE A 68 -13.50 6.99 12.65
CA ILE A 68 -13.91 7.30 11.27
C ILE A 68 -15.34 6.82 11.01
N ASN A 69 -15.68 5.63 11.48
CA ASN A 69 -17.03 5.09 11.29
C ASN A 69 -18.11 5.91 12.02
N ASP A 70 -17.80 6.44 13.20
CA ASP A 70 -18.72 7.36 13.92
C ASP A 70 -18.95 8.65 13.14
N TRP A 71 -17.90 9.25 12.58
CA TRP A 71 -18.05 10.44 11.74
C TRP A 71 -18.80 10.13 10.46
N ARG A 72 -18.48 9.01 9.81
CA ARG A 72 -19.19 8.52 8.63
C ARG A 72 -20.70 8.41 8.88
N LEU A 73 -21.07 7.77 9.97
CA LEU A 73 -22.49 7.58 10.32
C LEU A 73 -23.19 8.92 10.63
N LYS A 74 -22.54 9.82 11.35
CA LYS A 74 -23.09 11.16 11.65
C LYS A 74 -23.30 11.99 10.39
N LYS A 75 -22.40 11.86 9.40
CA LYS A 75 -22.49 12.58 8.12
C LYS A 75 -23.43 11.89 7.12
N GLY A 76 -23.73 10.61 7.30
CA GLY A 76 -24.45 9.79 6.31
C GLY A 76 -23.58 9.38 5.11
N SER A 77 -22.25 9.32 5.30
CA SER A 77 -21.32 8.94 4.24
C SER A 77 -21.38 7.45 3.93
N ARG A 78 -21.17 7.10 2.67
CA ARG A 78 -21.18 5.71 2.21
C ARG A 78 -19.84 5.00 2.47
N MET A 79 -19.91 3.69 2.61
CA MET A 79 -18.75 2.83 2.79
C MET A 79 -18.81 1.63 1.84
N ILE A 80 -17.80 1.48 1.02
CA ILE A 80 -17.59 0.34 0.13
C ILE A 80 -16.38 -0.45 0.64
N VAL A 81 -16.48 -1.77 0.68
CA VAL A 81 -15.36 -2.66 1.02
C VAL A 81 -15.09 -3.61 -0.14
N ILE A 82 -13.89 -3.60 -0.64
CA ILE A 82 -13.39 -4.49 -1.68
C ILE A 82 -12.42 -5.47 -1.02
N ASP A 83 -12.87 -6.66 -0.74
CA ASP A 83 -12.11 -7.70 -0.02
C ASP A 83 -12.66 -9.09 -0.39
N PRO A 84 -11.81 -10.10 -0.64
CA PRO A 84 -12.28 -11.45 -0.94
C PRO A 84 -13.10 -12.08 0.20
N ARG A 85 -12.88 -11.62 1.43
CA ARG A 85 -13.57 -12.11 2.63
C ARG A 85 -14.61 -11.11 3.11
N LYS A 86 -15.71 -11.60 3.67
CA LYS A 86 -16.64 -10.78 4.42
C LYS A 86 -16.08 -10.52 5.82
N THR A 87 -15.10 -9.62 5.89
CA THR A 87 -14.42 -9.20 7.13
C THR A 87 -15.34 -8.45 8.08
N VAL A 88 -14.89 -8.16 9.31
CA VAL A 88 -15.61 -7.29 10.24
C VAL A 88 -15.83 -5.89 9.63
N THR A 89 -14.84 -5.36 8.92
CA THR A 89 -14.99 -4.10 8.17
C THR A 89 -16.07 -4.23 7.09
N ALA A 90 -16.04 -5.30 6.31
CA ALA A 90 -17.03 -5.55 5.25
C ALA A 90 -18.45 -5.76 5.79
N SER A 91 -18.61 -6.30 7.00
CA SER A 91 -19.93 -6.48 7.62
C SER A 91 -20.61 -5.17 8.02
N LYS A 92 -19.85 -4.07 8.06
CA LYS A 92 -20.34 -2.71 8.37
C LYS A 92 -20.47 -1.83 7.13
N ALA A 93 -20.12 -2.36 5.95
CA ALA A 93 -20.18 -1.63 4.69
C ALA A 93 -21.61 -1.55 4.13
N ASP A 94 -21.90 -0.46 3.43
CA ASP A 94 -23.11 -0.33 2.63
C ASP A 94 -23.06 -1.20 1.38
N TRP A 95 -21.82 -1.50 0.91
CA TRP A 95 -21.60 -2.41 -0.21
C TRP A 95 -20.27 -3.16 -0.05
N HIS A 96 -20.34 -4.49 -0.05
CA HIS A 96 -19.20 -5.39 -0.09
C HIS A 96 -19.03 -5.97 -1.50
N ILE A 97 -17.83 -5.86 -2.04
CA ILE A 97 -17.44 -6.39 -3.35
C ILE A 97 -16.42 -7.52 -3.11
N PRO A 98 -16.82 -8.79 -3.24
CA PRO A 98 -15.93 -9.93 -3.03
C PRO A 98 -15.06 -10.15 -4.27
N ILE A 99 -13.89 -9.52 -4.29
CA ILE A 99 -12.94 -9.59 -5.39
C ILE A 99 -12.15 -10.91 -5.38
N ARG A 100 -11.84 -11.45 -6.55
CA ARG A 100 -10.84 -12.51 -6.66
C ARG A 100 -9.47 -12.00 -6.21
N PRO A 101 -8.73 -12.71 -5.31
CA PRO A 101 -7.38 -12.34 -4.93
C PRO A 101 -6.47 -12.13 -6.15
N GLY A 102 -5.79 -10.98 -6.20
CA GLY A 102 -4.95 -10.57 -7.32
C GLY A 102 -5.67 -9.85 -8.47
N GLY A 103 -7.00 -9.71 -8.41
CA GLY A 103 -7.80 -8.96 -9.38
C GLY A 103 -7.80 -7.45 -9.21
N ASP A 104 -7.17 -6.95 -8.16
CA ASP A 104 -7.22 -5.54 -7.73
C ASP A 104 -6.77 -4.55 -8.81
N MET A 105 -5.62 -4.83 -9.44
CA MET A 105 -5.11 -3.96 -10.49
C MET A 105 -6.01 -3.97 -11.73
N ALA A 106 -6.60 -5.12 -12.08
CA ALA A 106 -7.52 -5.19 -13.21
C ALA A 106 -8.80 -4.40 -12.93
N LEU A 107 -9.36 -4.53 -11.72
CA LEU A 107 -10.51 -3.76 -11.29
C LEU A 107 -10.22 -2.25 -11.31
N ALA A 108 -9.11 -1.82 -10.72
CA ALA A 108 -8.75 -0.40 -10.67
C ALA A 108 -8.52 0.20 -12.06
N LEU A 109 -7.85 -0.53 -12.98
CA LEU A 109 -7.67 -0.10 -14.36
C LEU A 109 -9.00 0.03 -15.11
N ALA A 110 -9.95 -0.87 -14.88
CA ALA A 110 -11.26 -0.80 -15.52
C ALA A 110 -12.14 0.33 -14.97
N VAL A 111 -12.07 0.58 -13.66
CA VAL A 111 -12.71 1.75 -13.04
C VAL A 111 -12.17 3.04 -13.68
N ILE A 112 -10.85 3.16 -13.82
CA ILE A 112 -10.20 4.31 -14.46
C ILE A 112 -10.56 4.41 -15.94
N HIS A 113 -10.58 3.28 -16.67
CA HIS A 113 -11.00 3.24 -18.07
C HIS A 113 -12.41 3.80 -18.24
N TYR A 114 -13.35 3.32 -17.42
CA TYR A 114 -14.74 3.78 -17.44
C TYR A 114 -14.86 5.28 -17.12
N ILE A 115 -14.16 5.76 -16.10
CA ILE A 115 -14.12 7.18 -15.74
C ILE A 115 -13.62 8.03 -16.92
N PHE A 116 -12.56 7.61 -17.60
CA PHE A 116 -12.04 8.33 -18.75
C PHE A 116 -12.97 8.24 -19.97
N GLU A 117 -13.55 7.07 -20.25
CA GLU A 117 -14.48 6.86 -21.36
C GLU A 117 -15.73 7.72 -21.22
N LYS A 118 -16.26 7.81 -20.00
CA LYS A 118 -17.45 8.61 -19.67
C LYS A 118 -17.15 10.08 -19.35
N ASN A 119 -15.88 10.50 -19.42
CA ASN A 119 -15.41 11.85 -19.05
C ASN A 119 -15.82 12.27 -17.64
N LEU A 120 -15.81 11.35 -16.68
CA LEU A 120 -16.14 11.58 -15.28
C LEU A 120 -14.93 12.03 -14.41
N HIS A 121 -13.74 12.17 -15.03
CA HIS A 121 -12.55 12.63 -14.33
C HIS A 121 -12.60 14.15 -14.09
N ASP A 122 -11.96 14.59 -13.02
CA ASP A 122 -11.77 16.02 -12.74
C ASP A 122 -10.69 16.59 -13.67
N GLU A 123 -11.15 17.12 -14.82
CA GLU A 123 -10.24 17.63 -15.85
C GLU A 123 -9.46 18.86 -15.37
N MET A 124 -10.06 19.72 -14.54
CA MET A 124 -9.38 20.91 -14.02
C MET A 124 -8.25 20.51 -13.07
N PHE A 125 -8.53 19.58 -12.16
CA PHE A 125 -7.51 19.04 -11.27
C PHE A 125 -6.41 18.32 -12.05
N CYS A 126 -6.77 17.50 -13.04
CA CYS A 126 -5.80 16.80 -13.88
C CYS A 126 -4.87 17.76 -14.61
N LYS A 127 -5.39 18.82 -15.22
CA LYS A 127 -4.60 19.84 -15.92
C LYS A 127 -3.65 20.60 -14.98
N ALA A 128 -4.08 20.85 -13.76
CA ALA A 128 -3.30 21.63 -12.80
C ALA A 128 -2.21 20.80 -12.09
N TRP A 129 -2.49 19.53 -11.79
CA TRP A 129 -1.69 18.77 -10.81
C TRP A 129 -1.20 17.40 -11.26
N VAL A 130 -1.73 16.83 -12.37
CA VAL A 130 -1.39 15.46 -12.77
C VAL A 130 -0.51 15.46 -14.02
N LEU A 131 0.78 15.31 -13.84
CA LEU A 131 1.74 15.28 -14.94
C LEU A 131 1.49 14.08 -15.88
N GLY A 132 1.30 14.37 -17.17
CA GLY A 132 1.18 13.37 -18.24
C GLY A 132 -0.15 12.61 -18.27
N TRP A 133 -1.18 13.13 -17.63
CA TRP A 133 -2.50 12.51 -17.56
C TRP A 133 -3.14 12.26 -18.94
N GLU A 134 -2.97 13.15 -19.92
CA GLU A 134 -3.53 12.94 -21.27
C GLU A 134 -2.90 11.75 -22.00
N LYS A 135 -1.58 11.59 -21.86
CA LYS A 135 -0.87 10.44 -22.43
C LYS A 135 -1.34 9.15 -21.76
N TRP A 136 -1.55 9.20 -20.46
CA TRP A 136 -2.02 8.06 -19.72
C TRP A 136 -3.49 7.72 -20.02
N LYS A 137 -4.39 8.72 -20.14
CA LYS A 137 -5.76 8.56 -20.61
C LYS A 137 -5.79 7.86 -21.97
N SER A 138 -5.01 8.37 -22.93
CA SER A 138 -4.90 7.78 -24.27
C SER A 138 -4.40 6.35 -24.22
N PHE A 139 -3.41 6.06 -23.39
CA PHE A 139 -2.87 4.71 -23.20
C PHE A 139 -3.92 3.74 -22.62
N ILE A 140 -4.62 4.13 -21.56
CA ILE A 140 -5.63 3.31 -20.89
C ILE A 140 -6.77 2.96 -21.85
N LEU A 141 -7.29 3.97 -22.57
CA LEU A 141 -8.37 3.77 -23.54
C LEU A 141 -7.93 2.87 -24.71
N LYS A 142 -6.73 3.12 -25.26
CA LYS A 142 -6.18 2.32 -26.37
C LYS A 142 -5.92 0.86 -25.97
N LYS A 143 -5.51 0.59 -24.72
CA LYS A 143 -5.26 -0.76 -24.22
C LYS A 143 -6.54 -1.56 -23.98
N GLY A 144 -7.68 -0.89 -23.87
CA GLY A 144 -8.96 -1.56 -23.72
C GLY A 144 -9.14 -2.26 -22.38
N TYR A 145 -8.68 -1.65 -21.30
CA TYR A 145 -8.92 -2.16 -19.93
C TYR A 145 -10.36 -1.94 -19.50
N THR A 146 -11.30 -2.41 -20.31
CA THR A 146 -12.74 -2.21 -20.11
C THR A 146 -13.27 -2.96 -18.90
N PRO A 147 -14.46 -2.59 -18.36
CA PRO A 147 -15.15 -3.37 -17.34
C PRO A 147 -15.33 -4.84 -17.73
N ALA A 148 -15.66 -5.14 -19.01
CA ALA A 148 -15.81 -6.49 -19.51
C ALA A 148 -14.48 -7.28 -19.53
N TRP A 149 -13.36 -6.61 -19.76
CA TRP A 149 -12.04 -7.22 -19.63
C TRP A 149 -11.73 -7.56 -18.17
N ALA A 150 -11.93 -6.61 -17.24
CA ALA A 150 -11.60 -6.80 -15.83
C ALA A 150 -12.50 -7.81 -15.12
N ALA A 151 -13.75 -7.93 -15.51
CA ALA A 151 -14.70 -8.91 -14.95
C ALA A 151 -14.15 -10.34 -14.98
N LYS A 152 -13.36 -10.69 -16.00
CA LYS A 152 -12.74 -12.01 -16.16
C LYS A 152 -11.63 -12.29 -15.13
N PHE A 153 -10.96 -11.24 -14.63
CA PHE A 153 -9.84 -11.35 -13.69
C PHE A 153 -10.25 -11.10 -12.24
N ALA A 154 -11.19 -10.17 -12.05
CA ALA A 154 -11.61 -9.73 -10.71
C ALA A 154 -12.77 -10.55 -10.15
N ASP A 155 -13.48 -11.33 -11.00
CA ASP A 155 -14.69 -12.08 -10.65
C ASP A 155 -15.82 -11.17 -10.12
N ILE A 156 -15.96 -10.02 -10.76
CA ILE A 156 -16.93 -8.96 -10.45
C ILE A 156 -17.71 -8.67 -11.74
N SER A 157 -19.03 -8.48 -11.65
CA SER A 157 -19.85 -8.18 -12.83
C SER A 157 -19.49 -6.80 -13.44
N VAL A 158 -19.72 -6.67 -14.75
CA VAL A 158 -19.51 -5.40 -15.46
C VAL A 158 -20.30 -4.26 -14.81
N ASP A 159 -21.55 -4.51 -14.45
CA ASP A 159 -22.42 -3.50 -13.82
C ASP A 159 -21.87 -3.04 -12.46
N GLN A 160 -21.33 -3.95 -11.67
CA GLN A 160 -20.70 -3.61 -10.39
C GLN A 160 -19.45 -2.75 -10.59
N ILE A 161 -18.63 -3.04 -11.63
CA ILE A 161 -17.44 -2.24 -11.95
C ILE A 161 -17.85 -0.83 -12.40
N CYS A 162 -18.84 -0.71 -13.29
CA CYS A 162 -19.36 0.57 -13.75
C CYS A 162 -19.93 1.39 -12.57
N ARG A 163 -20.75 0.76 -11.74
CA ARG A 163 -21.31 1.39 -10.55
C ARG A 163 -20.23 1.88 -9.58
N LEU A 164 -19.19 1.08 -9.33
CA LEU A 164 -18.06 1.48 -8.48
C LEU A 164 -17.36 2.71 -9.05
N ALA A 165 -17.16 2.77 -10.37
CA ALA A 165 -16.55 3.90 -11.03
C ALA A 165 -17.39 5.18 -10.88
N GLU A 166 -18.70 5.08 -11.03
CA GLU A 166 -19.62 6.20 -10.87
C GLU A 166 -19.68 6.68 -9.41
N GLU A 167 -19.77 5.76 -8.44
CA GLU A 167 -19.77 6.13 -7.03
C GLU A 167 -18.47 6.86 -6.62
N ILE A 168 -17.32 6.43 -7.12
CA ILE A 168 -16.04 7.10 -6.85
C ILE A 168 -15.96 8.46 -7.54
N ALA A 169 -16.38 8.54 -8.80
CA ALA A 169 -16.27 9.77 -9.59
C ALA A 169 -17.21 10.89 -9.12
N HIS A 170 -18.40 10.55 -8.63
CA HIS A 170 -19.40 11.52 -8.18
C HIS A 170 -19.34 11.82 -6.67
N ALA A 171 -18.42 11.19 -5.93
CA ALA A 171 -18.31 11.42 -4.50
C ALA A 171 -17.82 12.85 -4.19
N ASP A 172 -18.47 13.53 -3.27
CA ASP A 172 -17.92 14.75 -2.67
C ASP A 172 -16.89 14.39 -1.61
N GLY A 173 -15.68 14.11 -2.10
CA GLY A 173 -14.58 13.54 -1.35
C GLY A 173 -14.69 12.02 -1.23
N CYS A 174 -13.68 11.34 -1.76
CA CYS A 174 -13.51 9.90 -1.67
C CYS A 174 -12.14 9.57 -1.06
N ILE A 175 -12.13 8.75 -0.01
CA ILE A 175 -10.90 8.20 0.52
C ILE A 175 -10.81 6.72 0.17
N ILE A 176 -9.72 6.35 -0.50
CA ILE A 176 -9.40 4.95 -0.79
C ILE A 176 -8.37 4.48 0.24
N TYR A 177 -8.75 3.54 1.10
CA TYR A 177 -7.87 2.92 2.09
C TYR A 177 -7.28 1.64 1.51
N GLY A 178 -5.99 1.69 1.15
CA GLY A 178 -5.24 0.50 0.75
C GLY A 178 -4.49 -0.10 1.94
N SER A 179 -4.29 -1.43 1.95
CA SER A 179 -3.52 -2.07 3.00
C SER A 179 -2.83 -3.35 2.50
N ARG A 180 -2.69 -4.34 3.36
CA ARG A 180 -1.94 -5.57 3.09
C ARG A 180 -2.54 -6.40 1.95
N GLY A 181 -3.85 -6.32 1.73
CA GLY A 181 -4.50 -6.94 0.57
C GLY A 181 -3.96 -6.43 -0.77
N ILE A 182 -3.46 -5.19 -0.82
CA ILE A 182 -2.80 -4.62 -2.01
C ILE A 182 -1.28 -4.83 -1.95
N ASN A 183 -0.68 -4.72 -0.75
CA ASN A 183 0.76 -4.67 -0.60
C ASN A 183 1.43 -6.05 -0.71
N GLN A 184 0.74 -7.12 -0.31
CA GLN A 184 1.30 -8.47 -0.22
C GLN A 184 0.96 -9.33 -1.43
N HIS A 185 0.86 -8.71 -2.60
CA HIS A 185 0.66 -9.36 -3.88
C HIS A 185 1.82 -9.07 -4.83
N MET A 186 1.96 -9.92 -5.84
CA MET A 186 2.84 -9.65 -6.98
C MET A 186 2.45 -8.31 -7.62
N ASN A 187 3.46 -7.55 -8.05
CA ASN A 187 3.26 -6.25 -8.68
C ASN A 187 2.60 -5.19 -7.77
N SER A 188 2.78 -5.31 -6.47
CA SER A 188 2.17 -4.42 -5.46
C SER A 188 2.48 -2.93 -5.69
N THR A 189 3.67 -2.60 -6.21
CA THR A 189 4.04 -1.22 -6.57
C THR A 189 3.06 -0.63 -7.59
N GLN A 190 2.76 -1.36 -8.66
CA GLN A 190 1.84 -0.86 -9.69
C GLN A 190 0.39 -0.85 -9.20
N SER A 191 0.00 -1.83 -8.38
CA SER A 191 -1.34 -1.86 -7.77
C SER A 191 -1.57 -0.63 -6.87
N ASN A 192 -0.59 -0.26 -6.05
CA ASN A 192 -0.69 0.98 -5.27
C ASN A 192 -0.71 2.23 -6.17
N ARG A 193 0.15 2.29 -7.21
CA ARG A 193 0.19 3.44 -8.13
C ARG A 193 -1.13 3.65 -8.85
N VAL A 194 -1.78 2.59 -9.31
CA VAL A 194 -3.06 2.72 -10.03
C VAL A 194 -4.16 3.25 -9.10
N LEU A 195 -4.17 2.88 -7.82
CA LEU A 195 -5.11 3.44 -6.83
C LEU A 195 -4.80 4.91 -6.51
N MET A 196 -3.52 5.29 -6.46
CA MET A 196 -3.12 6.70 -6.35
C MET A 196 -3.59 7.52 -7.55
N PHE A 197 -3.46 6.98 -8.77
CA PHE A 197 -3.97 7.63 -9.98
C PHE A 197 -5.48 7.72 -10.00
N LEU A 198 -6.18 6.70 -9.50
CA LEU A 198 -7.64 6.76 -9.37
C LEU A 198 -8.07 7.92 -8.47
N ALA A 199 -7.44 8.07 -7.31
CA ALA A 199 -7.70 9.20 -6.43
C ALA A 199 -7.36 10.55 -7.10
N ALA A 200 -6.24 10.61 -7.84
CA ALA A 200 -5.80 11.84 -8.50
C ALA A 200 -6.75 12.28 -9.63
N ILE A 201 -7.13 11.36 -10.53
CA ILE A 201 -8.00 11.74 -11.66
C ILE A 201 -9.43 12.09 -11.27
N THR A 202 -9.84 11.77 -10.06
CA THR A 202 -11.15 12.15 -9.51
C THR A 202 -11.07 13.34 -8.55
N GLY A 203 -9.93 14.08 -8.57
CA GLY A 203 -9.73 15.27 -7.73
C GLY A 203 -9.62 14.97 -6.22
N ASN A 204 -9.48 13.69 -5.85
CA ASN A 204 -9.42 13.25 -4.46
C ASN A 204 -7.98 13.25 -3.93
N TRP A 205 -7.29 14.37 -4.09
CA TRP A 205 -5.92 14.55 -3.63
C TRP A 205 -5.70 15.97 -3.10
N GLY A 206 -5.14 16.08 -1.90
CA GLY A 206 -4.81 17.39 -1.31
C GLY A 206 -6.03 18.22 -0.88
N ARG A 207 -7.16 17.59 -0.64
CA ARG A 207 -8.39 18.22 -0.14
C ARG A 207 -8.94 17.46 1.08
N PRO A 208 -9.66 18.12 2.01
CA PRO A 208 -10.39 17.40 3.06
C PRO A 208 -11.34 16.35 2.46
N GLY A 209 -11.33 15.15 3.00
CA GLY A 209 -12.18 14.05 2.53
C GLY A 209 -11.73 13.38 1.24
N GLY A 210 -10.57 13.74 0.67
CA GLY A 210 -10.04 13.12 -0.54
C GLY A 210 -8.63 12.57 -0.34
N ALA A 211 -8.41 11.28 -0.54
CA ALA A 211 -7.09 10.65 -0.42
C ALA A 211 -6.97 9.25 -1.03
N TYR A 212 -5.73 8.84 -1.34
CA TYR A 212 -5.32 7.46 -1.21
C TYR A 212 -4.54 7.30 0.09
N PHE A 213 -5.05 6.49 1.00
CA PHE A 213 -4.50 6.32 2.33
C PHE A 213 -4.03 4.88 2.55
N ASN A 214 -2.74 4.70 2.73
CA ASN A 214 -2.16 3.41 3.07
C ASN A 214 -1.20 3.63 4.23
N MET A 215 -1.73 3.52 5.44
CA MET A 215 -1.03 3.88 6.67
C MET A 215 0.21 3.02 6.90
N SER A 216 1.33 3.65 7.19
CA SER A 216 2.39 3.09 8.01
C SER A 216 2.58 4.01 9.20
N ALA A 217 2.34 3.49 10.39
CA ALA A 217 2.69 4.21 11.60
C ALA A 217 4.21 4.17 11.76
N SER A 218 4.87 5.31 11.63
CA SER A 218 6.21 5.51 12.17
C SER A 218 6.11 6.58 13.22
N LEU A 219 6.44 6.24 14.46
CA LEU A 219 6.72 7.28 15.44
C LEU A 219 8.01 7.97 15.00
N PRO A 220 8.03 9.30 14.83
CA PRO A 220 9.26 10.03 14.55
C PRO A 220 10.11 10.14 15.83
N ILE A 221 10.59 8.99 16.30
CA ILE A 221 11.57 8.97 17.37
C ILE A 221 12.92 9.19 16.70
N ASP A 222 13.39 10.41 16.71
CA ASP A 222 14.76 10.73 16.33
C ASP A 222 15.69 10.34 17.48
N LEU A 223 16.10 9.09 17.47
CA LEU A 223 17.13 8.61 18.38
C LEU A 223 18.48 9.07 17.83
N GLN A 224 18.91 10.24 18.24
CA GLN A 224 20.21 10.76 17.91
C GLN A 224 21.30 9.91 18.59
N ILE A 225 22.21 9.38 17.76
CA ILE A 225 23.44 8.76 18.27
C ILE A 225 24.44 9.91 18.45
N PRO A 226 25.05 10.05 19.62
CA PRO A 226 26.08 11.08 19.84
C PRO A 226 27.17 11.01 18.78
N GLU A 227 27.62 12.15 18.27
CA GLU A 227 28.59 12.22 17.16
C GLU A 227 29.92 11.55 17.50
N ASP A 228 30.35 11.62 18.75
CA ASP A 228 31.55 10.96 19.26
C ASP A 228 31.45 9.42 19.10
N LYS A 229 30.24 8.85 19.22
CA LYS A 229 30.01 7.42 19.00
C LYS A 229 29.87 7.04 17.51
N LEU A 230 29.53 7.99 16.66
CA LEU A 230 29.44 7.76 15.21
C LEU A 230 30.84 7.76 14.55
N ALA A 231 31.80 8.52 15.10
CA ALA A 231 33.14 8.63 14.55
C ALA A 231 33.91 7.31 14.58
N ASP A 232 33.67 6.46 15.58
CA ASP A 232 34.33 5.16 15.75
C ASP A 232 33.71 4.04 14.93
N ILE A 233 32.53 4.25 14.33
CA ILE A 233 31.82 3.23 13.56
C ILE A 233 32.37 3.18 12.14
N LYS A 234 33.17 2.14 11.84
CA LYS A 234 33.58 1.86 10.46
C LYS A 234 32.36 1.62 9.60
N LYS A 235 32.07 2.54 8.66
CA LYS A 235 30.98 2.37 7.70
C LYS A 235 31.30 1.17 6.81
N PRO A 236 30.52 0.08 6.87
CA PRO A 236 30.77 -1.09 6.04
C PRO A 236 30.52 -0.75 4.57
N LYS A 237 31.42 -1.21 3.71
CA LYS A 237 31.39 -0.92 2.26
C LYS A 237 30.32 -1.72 1.50
N LEU A 238 29.85 -2.81 2.05
CA LEU A 238 28.94 -3.73 1.38
C LEU A 238 27.84 -4.22 2.34
N ARG A 239 26.62 -4.25 1.84
CA ARG A 239 25.44 -4.76 2.53
C ARG A 239 24.93 -6.02 1.81
N THR A 240 24.51 -7.03 2.55
CA THR A 240 23.74 -8.14 1.95
C THR A 240 22.39 -7.65 1.48
N SER A 241 21.84 -8.29 0.44
CA SER A 241 20.45 -8.03 0.06
C SER A 241 19.51 -8.29 1.24
N PRO A 242 18.53 -7.42 1.52
CA PRO A 242 17.55 -7.66 2.56
C PRO A 242 16.79 -8.98 2.41
N VAL A 243 16.68 -9.51 1.20
CA VAL A 243 16.04 -10.80 0.89
C VAL A 243 17.05 -11.94 0.69
N GLY A 244 18.34 -11.66 0.70
CA GLY A 244 19.41 -12.63 0.40
C GLY A 244 20.25 -13.01 1.61
N TRP A 245 19.82 -12.73 2.83
CA TRP A 245 20.58 -13.05 4.03
C TRP A 245 20.75 -14.57 4.24
N THR A 246 19.78 -15.38 3.83
CA THR A 246 19.86 -16.84 3.88
C THR A 246 21.00 -17.35 3.02
N LYS A 247 21.15 -16.81 1.80
CA LYS A 247 22.29 -17.14 0.89
C LYS A 247 23.61 -16.63 1.44
N ALA A 248 23.64 -15.50 2.11
CA ALA A 248 24.85 -14.99 2.74
C ALA A 248 25.34 -15.91 3.87
N ILE A 249 24.42 -16.55 4.58
CA ILE A 249 24.75 -17.57 5.59
C ILE A 249 25.19 -18.88 4.91
N LEU A 250 24.38 -19.40 3.99
CA LEU A 250 24.57 -20.74 3.41
C LEU A 250 25.70 -20.81 2.37
N GLU A 251 25.86 -19.75 1.57
CA GLU A 251 26.81 -19.71 0.45
C GLU A 251 28.00 -18.75 0.70
N GLY A 252 27.98 -17.98 1.77
CA GLY A 252 28.99 -16.97 2.06
C GLY A 252 29.03 -15.79 1.09
N LYS A 253 27.97 -15.51 0.37
CA LYS A 253 27.91 -14.45 -0.66
C LYS A 253 26.96 -13.30 -0.25
N PRO A 254 27.41 -12.04 -0.41
CA PRO A 254 28.71 -11.55 -0.89
C PRO A 254 29.86 -11.75 0.11
N TYR A 255 29.54 -12.10 1.34
CA TYR A 255 30.43 -12.51 2.42
C TYR A 255 29.65 -13.31 3.45
N PRO A 256 30.33 -14.19 4.25
CA PRO A 256 29.62 -15.04 5.20
C PRO A 256 29.04 -14.23 6.35
N LEU A 257 27.76 -14.46 6.65
CA LEU A 257 27.13 -14.05 7.90
C LEU A 257 27.22 -15.22 8.88
N ARG A 258 27.80 -14.99 10.05
CA ARG A 258 28.07 -16.04 11.05
C ARG A 258 27.27 -15.89 12.33
N ALA A 259 26.78 -14.66 12.59
CA ALA A 259 25.97 -14.37 13.77
C ALA A 259 24.75 -13.54 13.37
N MET A 260 23.63 -13.75 14.07
CA MET A 260 22.39 -13.01 13.87
C MET A 260 21.74 -12.69 15.21
N PHE A 261 21.33 -11.43 15.36
CA PHE A 261 20.45 -11.02 16.46
C PHE A 261 19.02 -10.88 15.92
N VAL A 262 18.09 -11.63 16.49
CA VAL A 262 16.71 -11.75 16.00
C VAL A 262 15.74 -11.13 16.99
N ASN A 263 14.93 -10.18 16.51
CA ASN A 263 13.87 -9.53 17.27
C ASN A 263 12.46 -9.92 16.81
N ASN A 264 12.35 -10.71 15.75
CA ASN A 264 11.09 -11.23 15.20
C ASN A 264 11.29 -12.69 14.80
N ASN A 265 10.21 -13.42 14.59
CA ASN A 265 10.31 -14.83 14.22
C ASN A 265 10.46 -14.98 12.69
N PRO A 266 11.68 -15.17 12.16
CA PRO A 266 11.89 -15.35 10.72
C PRO A 266 11.25 -16.63 10.20
N MET A 267 11.08 -17.65 11.04
CA MET A 267 10.39 -18.89 10.66
C MET A 267 8.90 -18.67 10.36
N ALA A 268 8.28 -17.66 10.96
CA ALA A 268 6.87 -17.33 10.70
C ALA A 268 6.68 -16.28 9.58
N LEU A 269 7.72 -15.48 9.32
CA LEU A 269 7.58 -14.27 8.50
C LEU A 269 8.33 -14.34 7.17
N TRP A 270 9.31 -15.24 7.03
CA TRP A 270 10.11 -15.34 5.81
C TRP A 270 9.52 -16.34 4.81
N PRO A 271 9.63 -16.10 3.49
CA PRO A 271 8.92 -16.91 2.49
C PRO A 271 9.31 -18.37 2.45
N ASP A 272 10.60 -18.69 2.42
CA ASP A 272 11.10 -20.08 2.38
C ASP A 272 11.50 -20.54 3.76
N GLN A 273 10.57 -21.21 4.44
CA GLN A 273 10.82 -21.73 5.79
C GLN A 273 11.88 -22.82 5.83
N SER A 274 12.00 -23.63 4.78
CA SER A 274 13.01 -24.70 4.71
C SER A 274 14.42 -24.12 4.58
N GLU A 275 14.61 -23.16 3.68
CA GLU A 275 15.89 -22.44 3.51
C GLU A 275 16.20 -21.60 4.76
N THR A 276 15.21 -20.90 5.30
CA THR A 276 15.32 -20.11 6.53
C THR A 276 15.82 -20.96 7.69
N ARG A 277 15.23 -22.12 7.90
CA ARG A 277 15.65 -23.05 8.97
C ARG A 277 17.08 -23.53 8.79
N LYS A 278 17.44 -23.91 7.57
CA LYS A 278 18.82 -24.33 7.27
C LYS A 278 19.81 -23.20 7.55
N ALA A 279 19.49 -21.99 7.14
CA ALA A 279 20.35 -20.83 7.37
C ALA A 279 20.52 -20.54 8.87
N LEU A 280 19.44 -20.53 9.64
CA LEU A 280 19.51 -20.28 11.09
C LEU A 280 20.32 -21.34 11.83
N LEU A 281 20.22 -22.62 11.43
CA LEU A 281 21.00 -23.73 12.03
C LEU A 281 22.49 -23.70 11.62
N ALA A 282 22.84 -22.99 10.57
CA ALA A 282 24.24 -22.85 10.09
C ALA A 282 24.97 -21.64 10.71
N LEU A 283 24.30 -20.85 11.54
CA LEU A 283 24.92 -19.74 12.27
C LEU A 283 25.79 -20.26 13.42
N ASP A 284 26.90 -19.58 13.67
CA ASP A 284 27.73 -19.82 14.86
C ASP A 284 27.07 -19.27 16.13
N LEU A 285 26.25 -18.20 15.98
CA LEU A 285 25.54 -17.54 17.09
C LEU A 285 24.19 -17.02 16.61
N LEU A 286 23.14 -17.42 17.32
CA LEU A 286 21.76 -16.96 17.16
C LEU A 286 21.22 -16.43 18.49
#